data_c32a58ef1660d888519f38dc250a56ae
#
_entry.id   c32a58ef1660d888519f38dc250a56ae
#
_cell.length_a   1.000
_cell.length_b   1.000
_cell.length_c   1.000
_cell.angle_alpha   90.00
_cell.angle_beta   90.00
_cell.angle_gamma   90.00
#
_symmetry.space_group_name_H-M   'P 1'
#
loop_
_entity.id
_entity.type
_entity.pdbx_description
1 polymer ?
#
loop_
_entity_poly.entity_id
_entity_poly.type
_entity_poly.pdbx_seq_one_letter_code
_entity_poly.pdbx_strand_id
1 'polypeptide(L)'
;DITFWAIVVFLYYILATLLPVDKIIGKIYPIFAIAILFMALGMLVMLIVKSPVLPEITSFSSLKNTSPDNNPIFPRRFVSIACGAVSGFHATQSPMMARCLKTEKHGRPVFYGAMIIEGIVALIWAAVASAFFYENGMEENNAAVIVDSVTKEWLGVAGAFLALLGVIFAPITSGDTAFRSARLIVADFLKMDQKKISKRLLISIPLFIASFLILQINFDILWRYFAWCNQTLAVFTLWAITIYLTKEKRNYLITLIPALSMTMVCVSYIFIAPEGLSLNPTIS
;
A
#
# COMPACT_ATOMS: atom_id res chain seq x y z
N ASP A 1 6.91 -13.29 20.36
CA ASP A 1 5.47 -13.29 20.65
C ASP A 1 4.83 -12.09 19.93
N ILE A 2 3.84 -12.39 19.08
CA ILE A 2 3.13 -11.38 18.25
C ILE A 2 2.47 -10.33 19.15
N THR A 3 1.90 -10.75 20.28
CA THR A 3 1.23 -9.85 21.24
C THR A 3 2.19 -8.82 21.83
N PHE A 4 3.42 -9.22 22.14
CA PHE A 4 4.45 -8.31 22.65
C PHE A 4 4.75 -7.21 21.63
N TRP A 5 5.00 -7.57 20.37
CA TRP A 5 5.30 -6.60 19.33
C TRP A 5 4.10 -5.70 18.99
N ALA A 6 2.89 -6.25 19.02
CA ALA A 6 1.67 -5.45 18.87
C ALA A 6 1.57 -4.38 19.97
N ILE A 7 1.80 -4.74 21.23
CA ILE A 7 1.79 -3.78 22.35
C ILE A 7 2.86 -2.70 22.15
N VAL A 8 4.08 -3.06 21.76
CA VAL A 8 5.17 -2.10 21.50
C VAL A 8 4.79 -1.11 20.40
N VAL A 9 4.23 -1.59 19.30
CA VAL A 9 3.82 -0.74 18.17
C VAL A 9 2.64 0.17 18.55
N PHE A 10 1.64 -0.34 19.26
CA PHE A 10 0.53 0.50 19.75
C PHE A 10 0.97 1.54 20.77
N LEU A 11 1.88 1.20 21.66
CA LEU A 11 2.48 2.16 22.59
C LEU A 11 3.20 3.28 21.83
N TYR A 12 3.94 2.93 20.78
CA TYR A 12 4.55 3.91 19.89
C TYR A 12 3.49 4.83 19.26
N TYR A 13 2.37 4.31 18.73
CA TYR A 13 1.32 5.13 18.13
C TYR A 13 0.64 6.06 19.13
N ILE A 14 0.44 5.60 20.39
CA ILE A 14 -0.07 6.45 21.46
C ILE A 14 0.90 7.59 21.73
N LEU A 15 2.19 7.29 21.88
CA LEU A 15 3.24 8.31 22.08
C LEU A 15 3.31 9.27 20.89
N ALA A 16 3.24 8.76 19.67
CA ALA A 16 3.23 9.54 18.44
C ALA A 16 2.00 10.48 18.36
N THR A 17 0.89 10.11 18.94
CA THR A 17 -0.31 10.96 19.03
C THR A 17 -0.16 12.09 20.05
N LEU A 18 0.59 11.84 21.14
CA LEU A 18 0.81 12.79 22.24
C LEU A 18 1.88 13.83 21.92
N LEU A 19 2.98 13.40 21.29
CA LEU A 19 4.15 14.24 21.02
C LEU A 19 3.95 15.08 19.75
N PRO A 20 4.59 16.25 19.65
CA PRO A 20 4.72 16.97 18.39
C PRO A 20 5.72 16.25 17.49
N VAL A 21 5.29 15.13 16.97
CA VAL A 21 6.09 14.08 16.30
C VAL A 21 6.75 14.59 15.02
N ASP A 22 6.23 15.67 14.43
CA ASP A 22 6.76 16.27 13.21
C ASP A 22 8.26 16.61 13.29
N LYS A 23 8.78 16.89 14.50
CA LYS A 23 10.20 17.19 14.71
C LYS A 23 11.09 15.95 14.83
N ILE A 24 10.58 14.85 15.38
CA ILE A 24 11.35 13.61 15.59
C ILE A 24 11.24 12.72 14.36
N ILE A 25 10.04 12.50 13.90
CA ILE A 25 9.73 11.65 12.73
C ILE A 25 10.34 12.25 11.47
N GLY A 26 10.24 13.59 11.27
CA GLY A 26 10.83 14.25 10.11
C GLY A 26 12.35 14.06 9.96
N LYS A 27 13.06 13.70 11.04
CA LYS A 27 14.48 13.36 10.98
C LYS A 27 14.75 11.87 10.73
N ILE A 28 13.86 11.00 11.16
CA ILE A 28 14.05 9.54 11.09
C ILE A 28 13.50 8.98 9.77
N TYR A 29 12.39 9.51 9.25
CA TYR A 29 11.80 9.05 7.99
C TYR A 29 12.73 9.09 6.78
N PRO A 30 13.56 10.14 6.58
CA PRO A 30 14.52 10.13 5.47
C PRO A 30 15.51 8.97 5.52
N ILE A 31 15.92 8.54 6.73
CA ILE A 31 16.84 7.40 6.89
C ILE A 31 16.18 6.11 6.41
N PHE A 32 14.91 5.88 6.77
CA PHE A 32 14.17 4.71 6.31
C PHE A 32 13.89 4.74 4.81
N ALA A 33 13.54 5.91 4.27
CA ALA A 33 13.36 6.08 2.84
C ALA A 33 14.65 5.77 2.06
N ILE A 34 15.79 6.24 2.55
CA ILE A 34 17.10 5.95 1.97
C ILE A 34 17.38 4.44 2.04
N ALA A 35 17.14 3.78 3.17
CA ALA A 35 17.35 2.34 3.32
C ALA A 35 16.51 1.53 2.32
N ILE A 36 15.23 1.87 2.15
CA ILE A 36 14.33 1.23 1.17
C ILE A 36 14.83 1.45 -0.26
N LEU A 37 15.26 2.67 -0.60
CA LEU A 37 15.78 2.97 -1.94
C LEU A 37 17.09 2.23 -2.22
N PHE A 38 18.00 2.12 -1.24
CA PHE A 38 19.21 1.31 -1.39
C PHE A 38 18.90 -0.17 -1.58
N MET A 39 17.94 -0.70 -0.82
CA MET A 39 17.47 -2.07 -0.99
C MET A 39 16.88 -2.28 -2.40
N ALA A 40 15.99 -1.39 -2.87
CA ALA A 40 15.40 -1.48 -4.20
C ALA A 40 16.47 -1.38 -5.31
N LEU A 41 17.44 -0.48 -5.15
CA LEU A 41 18.56 -0.35 -6.08
C LEU A 41 19.43 -1.61 -6.09
N GLY A 42 19.73 -2.17 -4.92
CA GLY A 42 20.46 -3.43 -4.80
C GLY A 42 19.74 -4.58 -5.52
N MET A 43 18.43 -4.68 -5.36
CA MET A 43 17.61 -5.66 -6.07
C MET A 43 17.61 -5.45 -7.58
N LEU A 44 17.54 -4.20 -8.05
CA LEU A 44 17.64 -3.88 -9.47
C LEU A 44 19.01 -4.31 -10.04
N VAL A 45 20.09 -4.01 -9.33
CA VAL A 45 21.43 -4.45 -9.74
C VAL A 45 21.51 -5.97 -9.80
N MET A 46 20.97 -6.68 -8.81
CA MET A 46 20.96 -8.14 -8.82
C MET A 46 20.09 -8.73 -9.92
N LEU A 47 18.97 -8.11 -10.28
CA LEU A 47 18.18 -8.48 -11.45
C LEU A 47 19.00 -8.42 -12.74
N ILE A 48 19.79 -7.36 -12.90
CA ILE A 48 20.65 -7.19 -14.08
C ILE A 48 21.80 -8.20 -14.09
N VAL A 49 22.45 -8.42 -12.94
CA VAL A 49 23.61 -9.31 -12.82
C VAL A 49 23.22 -10.78 -12.94
N LYS A 50 22.19 -11.21 -12.24
CA LYS A 50 21.70 -12.59 -12.29
C LYS A 50 20.96 -12.90 -13.60
N SER A 51 20.36 -11.88 -14.22
CA SER A 51 19.52 -12.01 -15.42
C SER A 51 18.60 -13.22 -15.38
N PRO A 52 17.76 -13.34 -14.31
CA PRO A 52 16.93 -14.51 -14.11
C PRO A 52 15.90 -14.64 -15.24
N VAL A 53 15.46 -15.87 -15.51
CA VAL A 53 14.41 -16.12 -16.49
C VAL A 53 13.09 -15.59 -15.95
N LEU A 54 12.57 -14.56 -16.60
CA LEU A 54 11.23 -14.05 -16.31
C LEU A 54 10.22 -14.66 -17.29
N PRO A 55 9.04 -15.09 -16.82
CA PRO A 55 7.99 -15.58 -17.70
C PRO A 55 7.57 -14.50 -18.70
N GLU A 56 7.60 -14.82 -19.97
CA GLU A 56 7.20 -13.91 -21.06
C GLU A 56 5.67 -13.71 -21.07
N ILE A 57 5.19 -12.51 -20.78
CA ILE A 57 3.75 -12.17 -20.81
C ILE A 57 3.13 -12.36 -22.19
N THR A 58 3.95 -12.25 -23.25
CA THR A 58 3.51 -12.40 -24.63
C THR A 58 3.25 -13.84 -25.06
N SER A 59 3.73 -14.82 -24.30
CA SER A 59 3.46 -16.23 -24.58
C SER A 59 2.14 -16.68 -23.96
N PHE A 60 1.28 -17.34 -24.73
CA PHE A 60 0.00 -17.91 -24.25
C PHE A 60 0.18 -18.87 -23.08
N SER A 61 1.34 -19.53 -22.99
CA SER A 61 1.67 -20.44 -21.88
C SER A 61 1.84 -19.71 -20.53
N SER A 62 2.28 -18.47 -20.55
CA SER A 62 2.48 -17.64 -19.35
C SER A 62 1.18 -17.06 -18.80
N LEU A 63 0.11 -17.05 -19.60
CA LEU A 63 -1.22 -16.61 -19.18
C LEU A 63 -2.02 -17.72 -18.51
N LYS A 64 -1.44 -18.92 -18.33
CA LYS A 64 -2.07 -19.99 -17.56
C LYS A 64 -2.30 -19.54 -16.11
N ASN A 65 -3.49 -19.81 -15.62
CA ASN A 65 -3.79 -19.65 -14.22
C ASN A 65 -3.07 -20.73 -13.42
N THR A 66 -1.98 -20.36 -12.74
CA THR A 66 -1.19 -21.24 -11.88
C THR A 66 -1.64 -21.21 -10.42
N SER A 67 -2.76 -20.54 -10.11
CA SER A 67 -3.28 -20.50 -8.75
C SER A 67 -3.72 -21.88 -8.30
N PRO A 68 -3.27 -22.38 -7.14
CA PRO A 68 -3.68 -23.69 -6.59
C PRO A 68 -5.20 -23.80 -6.45
N ASP A 69 -5.85 -22.70 -6.09
CA ASP A 69 -7.30 -22.62 -5.87
C ASP A 69 -8.09 -22.35 -7.17
N ASN A 70 -7.45 -22.36 -8.32
CA ASN A 70 -8.05 -22.05 -9.63
C ASN A 70 -8.85 -20.73 -9.66
N ASN A 71 -8.44 -19.77 -8.83
CA ASN A 71 -9.10 -18.48 -8.72
C ASN A 71 -8.98 -17.69 -10.04
N PRO A 72 -10.05 -17.00 -10.50
CA PRO A 72 -10.00 -16.25 -11.73
C PRO A 72 -8.94 -15.14 -11.67
N ILE A 73 -8.18 -14.98 -12.76
CA ILE A 73 -7.15 -13.95 -12.88
C ILE A 73 -7.80 -12.55 -12.72
N PHE A 74 -8.89 -12.32 -13.41
CA PHE A 74 -9.73 -11.14 -13.23
C PHE A 74 -10.89 -11.46 -12.30
N PRO A 75 -11.23 -10.63 -11.33
CA PRO A 75 -10.62 -9.34 -10.97
C PRO A 75 -9.51 -9.46 -9.91
N ARG A 76 -9.27 -10.64 -9.33
CA ARG A 76 -8.49 -10.84 -8.10
C ARG A 76 -7.05 -10.33 -8.22
N ARG A 77 -6.34 -10.70 -9.31
CA ARG A 77 -4.96 -10.23 -9.53
C ARG A 77 -4.91 -8.74 -9.86
N PHE A 78 -5.94 -8.21 -10.51
CA PHE A 78 -6.01 -6.79 -10.82
C PHE A 78 -6.15 -5.91 -9.58
N VAL A 79 -6.85 -6.36 -8.54
CA VAL A 79 -6.92 -5.65 -7.25
C VAL A 79 -5.52 -5.54 -6.62
N SER A 80 -4.72 -6.60 -6.66
CA SER A 80 -3.35 -6.60 -6.11
C SER A 80 -2.38 -5.74 -6.93
N ILE A 81 -2.38 -5.88 -8.26
CA ILE A 81 -1.53 -5.10 -9.17
C ILE A 81 -1.86 -3.61 -9.08
N ALA A 82 -3.12 -3.26 -9.02
CA ALA A 82 -3.55 -1.88 -8.94
C ALA A 82 -3.10 -1.18 -7.65
N CYS A 83 -2.78 -1.91 -6.59
CA CYS A 83 -2.27 -1.32 -5.34
C CYS A 83 -0.97 -0.53 -5.55
N GLY A 84 -0.09 -0.98 -6.45
CA GLY A 84 1.14 -0.27 -6.81
C GLY A 84 0.95 0.84 -7.86
N ALA A 85 -0.13 0.79 -8.63
CA ALA A 85 -0.38 1.73 -9.72
C ALA A 85 -1.40 2.81 -9.37
N VAL A 86 -2.46 2.46 -8.63
CA VAL A 86 -3.58 3.32 -8.28
C VAL A 86 -4.00 3.03 -6.83
N SER A 87 -3.27 3.57 -5.87
CA SER A 87 -3.56 3.34 -4.45
C SER A 87 -4.50 4.38 -3.88
N GLY A 88 -5.59 3.95 -3.25
CA GLY A 88 -6.52 4.81 -2.50
C GLY A 88 -5.88 5.43 -1.26
N PHE A 89 -4.80 4.85 -0.76
CA PHE A 89 -4.04 5.43 0.36
C PHE A 89 -3.56 6.86 0.06
N HIS A 90 -3.25 7.17 -1.20
CA HIS A 90 -2.89 8.53 -1.62
C HIS A 90 -4.01 9.54 -1.42
N ALA A 91 -5.27 9.13 -1.51
CA ALA A 91 -6.41 10.01 -1.26
C ALA A 91 -6.42 10.55 0.18
N THR A 92 -5.95 9.78 1.15
CA THR A 92 -5.86 10.20 2.55
C THR A 92 -4.59 10.98 2.85
N GLN A 93 -3.48 10.69 2.16
CA GLN A 93 -2.17 11.30 2.41
C GLN A 93 -1.97 12.61 1.65
N SER A 94 -2.44 12.70 0.41
CA SER A 94 -2.24 13.89 -0.44
C SER A 94 -2.76 15.19 0.18
N PRO A 95 -3.95 15.24 0.81
CA PRO A 95 -4.42 16.46 1.48
C PRO A 95 -3.53 16.89 2.65
N MET A 96 -2.96 15.94 3.38
CA MET A 96 -2.03 16.22 4.47
C MET A 96 -0.70 16.78 3.94
N MET A 97 -0.16 16.17 2.89
CA MET A 97 1.06 16.64 2.23
C MET A 97 0.86 18.02 1.60
N ALA A 98 -0.28 18.26 0.98
CA ALA A 98 -0.60 19.58 0.40
C ALA A 98 -0.54 20.71 1.45
N ARG A 99 -1.00 20.45 2.67
CA ARG A 99 -0.92 21.43 3.79
C ARG A 99 0.52 21.67 4.27
N CYS A 100 1.45 20.74 4.01
CA CYS A 100 2.86 20.85 4.40
C CYS A 100 3.74 21.50 3.33
N LEU A 101 3.24 21.71 2.12
CA LEU A 101 3.99 22.34 1.05
C LEU A 101 4.26 23.82 1.36
N LYS A 102 5.53 24.22 1.26
CA LYS A 102 5.92 25.63 1.42
C LYS A 102 5.61 26.49 0.20
N THR A 103 5.67 25.89 -0.99
CA THR A 103 5.40 26.56 -2.28
C THR A 103 4.75 25.58 -3.25
N GLU A 104 3.91 26.06 -4.16
CA GLU A 104 3.29 25.25 -5.20
C GLU A 104 4.30 24.58 -6.15
N LYS A 105 5.49 25.17 -6.32
CA LYS A 105 6.57 24.63 -7.16
C LYS A 105 6.99 23.22 -6.70
N HIS A 106 6.85 22.90 -5.42
CA HIS A 106 7.16 21.58 -4.87
C HIS A 106 6.03 20.56 -5.11
N GLY A 107 4.86 20.97 -5.56
CA GLY A 107 3.74 20.07 -5.79
C GLY A 107 4.07 18.96 -6.79
N ARG A 108 4.65 19.33 -7.94
CA ARG A 108 4.98 18.34 -8.98
C ARG A 108 5.99 17.27 -8.52
N PRO A 109 7.16 17.60 -7.95
CA PRO A 109 8.09 16.59 -7.47
C PRO A 109 7.52 15.79 -6.28
N VAL A 110 6.76 16.40 -5.38
CA VAL A 110 6.22 15.69 -4.21
C VAL A 110 5.10 14.72 -4.58
N PHE A 111 4.13 15.13 -5.41
CA PHE A 111 3.01 14.25 -5.74
C PHE A 111 3.29 13.36 -6.95
N TYR A 112 3.75 13.91 -8.05
CA TYR A 112 3.99 13.16 -9.27
C TYR A 112 5.33 12.41 -9.22
N GLY A 113 6.40 13.07 -8.77
CA GLY A 113 7.73 12.44 -8.64
C GLY A 113 7.74 11.27 -7.67
N ALA A 114 7.07 11.39 -6.52
CA ALA A 114 6.95 10.30 -5.56
C ALA A 114 6.24 9.08 -6.17
N MET A 115 5.17 9.29 -6.94
CA MET A 115 4.42 8.21 -7.61
C MET A 115 5.25 7.48 -8.66
N ILE A 116 6.10 8.20 -9.39
CA ILE A 116 7.03 7.56 -10.34
C ILE A 116 8.01 6.66 -9.60
N ILE A 117 8.61 7.15 -8.51
CA ILE A 117 9.55 6.37 -7.71
C ILE A 117 8.87 5.14 -7.12
N GLU A 118 7.67 5.30 -6.57
CA GLU A 118 6.87 4.20 -6.03
C GLU A 118 6.59 3.14 -7.11
N GLY A 119 6.16 3.56 -8.30
CA GLY A 119 5.90 2.66 -9.42
C GLY A 119 7.15 1.90 -9.87
N ILE A 120 8.31 2.56 -9.94
CA ILE A 120 9.59 1.92 -10.26
C ILE A 120 9.97 0.87 -9.21
N VAL A 121 9.86 1.21 -7.92
CA VAL A 121 10.14 0.28 -6.83
C VAL A 121 9.17 -0.91 -6.86
N ALA A 122 7.90 -0.67 -7.11
CA ALA A 122 6.90 -1.74 -7.26
C ALA A 122 7.23 -2.68 -8.43
N LEU A 123 7.65 -2.15 -9.58
CA LEU A 123 8.08 -2.95 -10.74
C LEU A 123 9.34 -3.77 -10.44
N ILE A 124 10.31 -3.21 -9.74
CA ILE A 124 11.51 -3.95 -9.30
C ILE A 124 11.08 -5.14 -8.44
N TRP A 125 10.23 -4.93 -7.44
CA TRP A 125 9.75 -6.00 -6.57
C TRP A 125 8.89 -7.03 -7.31
N ALA A 126 8.06 -6.60 -8.25
CA ALA A 126 7.28 -7.52 -9.08
C ALA A 126 8.20 -8.44 -9.91
N ALA A 127 9.24 -7.88 -10.52
CA ALA A 127 10.21 -8.66 -11.29
C ALA A 127 11.02 -9.61 -10.40
N VAL A 128 11.53 -9.12 -9.26
CA VAL A 128 12.31 -9.90 -8.30
C VAL A 128 11.49 -11.06 -7.75
N ALA A 129 10.27 -10.80 -7.27
CA ALA A 129 9.40 -11.84 -6.74
C ALA A 129 9.02 -12.86 -7.81
N SER A 130 8.69 -12.41 -9.03
CA SER A 130 8.38 -13.32 -10.14
C SER A 130 9.54 -14.23 -10.49
N ALA A 131 10.76 -13.68 -10.56
CA ALA A 131 11.98 -14.47 -10.81
C ALA A 131 12.20 -15.50 -9.70
N PHE A 132 12.13 -15.07 -8.45
CA PHE A 132 12.36 -15.92 -7.29
C PHE A 132 11.36 -17.09 -7.21
N PHE A 133 10.07 -16.81 -7.43
CA PHE A 133 9.03 -17.84 -7.46
C PHE A 133 9.21 -18.80 -8.64
N TYR A 134 9.61 -18.30 -9.80
CA TYR A 134 9.82 -19.12 -10.99
C TYR A 134 10.99 -20.08 -10.82
N GLU A 135 12.07 -19.63 -10.17
CA GLU A 135 13.26 -20.46 -9.93
C GLU A 135 13.07 -21.47 -8.79
N ASN A 136 12.42 -21.07 -7.70
CA ASN A 136 12.34 -21.88 -6.47
C ASN A 136 11.03 -22.64 -6.29
N GLY A 137 10.01 -22.40 -7.11
CA GLY A 137 8.71 -23.05 -7.01
C GLY A 137 8.00 -22.83 -5.68
N MET A 138 8.24 -21.69 -5.03
CA MET A 138 7.71 -21.41 -3.69
C MET A 138 6.19 -21.15 -3.70
N GLU A 139 5.51 -21.76 -2.73
CA GLU A 139 4.08 -21.55 -2.46
C GLU A 139 3.83 -20.54 -1.31
N GLU A 140 4.86 -19.79 -0.90
CA GLU A 140 4.77 -18.87 0.23
C GLU A 140 3.95 -17.63 -0.14
N ASN A 141 2.93 -17.31 0.64
CA ASN A 141 2.02 -16.19 0.43
C ASN A 141 2.34 -14.97 1.32
N ASN A 142 3.21 -15.11 2.31
CA ASN A 142 3.55 -14.02 3.22
C ASN A 142 4.61 -13.09 2.61
N ALA A 143 4.20 -11.88 2.28
CA ALA A 143 5.08 -10.88 1.66
C ALA A 143 6.34 -10.58 2.49
N ALA A 144 6.28 -10.58 3.81
CA ALA A 144 7.43 -10.32 4.67
C ALA A 144 8.46 -11.47 4.60
N VAL A 145 7.99 -12.71 4.54
CA VAL A 145 8.86 -13.90 4.38
C VAL A 145 9.52 -13.89 3.01
N ILE A 146 8.78 -13.54 1.96
CA ILE A 146 9.32 -13.43 0.59
C ILE A 146 10.43 -12.38 0.54
N VAL A 147 10.18 -11.19 1.08
CA VAL A 147 11.19 -10.11 1.12
C VAL A 147 12.43 -10.55 1.87
N ASP A 148 12.29 -11.17 3.04
CA ASP A 148 13.42 -11.67 3.84
C ASP A 148 14.21 -12.74 3.07
N SER A 149 13.54 -13.73 2.47
CA SER A 149 14.19 -14.82 1.74
C SER A 149 14.95 -14.32 0.52
N VAL A 150 14.29 -13.50 -0.30
CA VAL A 150 14.90 -12.94 -1.52
C VAL A 150 16.09 -12.04 -1.19
N THR A 151 15.96 -11.17 -0.20
CA THR A 151 17.04 -10.24 0.16
C THR A 151 18.23 -10.95 0.78
N LYS A 152 18.00 -11.99 1.58
CA LYS A 152 19.08 -12.84 2.11
C LYS A 152 19.83 -13.57 1.01
N GLU A 153 19.10 -14.15 0.07
CA GLU A 153 19.69 -14.92 -1.01
C GLU A 153 20.45 -14.04 -2.01
N TRP A 154 19.89 -12.89 -2.38
CA TRP A 154 20.45 -12.06 -3.44
C TRP A 154 21.45 -11.02 -2.93
N LEU A 155 21.23 -10.44 -1.76
CA LEU A 155 22.07 -9.36 -1.20
C LEU A 155 22.86 -9.79 0.06
N GLY A 156 22.68 -11.03 0.52
CA GLY A 156 23.34 -11.55 1.71
C GLY A 156 22.93 -10.82 2.99
N VAL A 157 23.82 -10.82 3.98
CA VAL A 157 23.55 -10.27 5.32
C VAL A 157 23.23 -8.78 5.29
N ALA A 158 23.89 -8.00 4.45
CA ALA A 158 23.64 -6.56 4.32
C ALA A 158 22.24 -6.30 3.75
N GLY A 159 21.81 -7.08 2.76
CA GLY A 159 20.46 -7.02 2.19
C GLY A 159 19.40 -7.41 3.19
N ALA A 160 19.62 -8.48 3.97
CA ALA A 160 18.70 -8.89 5.02
C ALA A 160 18.50 -7.79 6.08
N PHE A 161 19.57 -7.09 6.45
CA PHE A 161 19.48 -5.96 7.39
C PHE A 161 18.67 -4.79 6.81
N LEU A 162 18.92 -4.42 5.56
CA LEU A 162 18.15 -3.37 4.87
C LEU A 162 16.67 -3.75 4.69
N ALA A 163 16.40 -5.04 4.39
CA ALA A 163 15.05 -5.56 4.29
C ALA A 163 14.31 -5.51 5.63
N LEU A 164 14.98 -5.91 6.71
CA LEU A 164 14.43 -5.83 8.06
C LEU A 164 14.03 -4.39 8.41
N LEU A 165 14.91 -3.43 8.13
CA LEU A 165 14.60 -2.01 8.31
C LEU A 165 13.42 -1.57 7.45
N GLY A 166 13.40 -1.91 6.17
CA GLY A 166 12.33 -1.53 5.24
C GLY A 166 10.99 -2.15 5.61
N VAL A 167 10.97 -3.47 5.85
CA VAL A 167 9.74 -4.22 6.13
C VAL A 167 9.14 -3.88 7.50
N ILE A 168 9.96 -3.54 8.50
CA ILE A 168 9.46 -3.16 9.83
C ILE A 168 9.06 -1.69 9.88
N PHE A 169 9.91 -0.80 9.38
CA PHE A 169 9.70 0.63 9.57
C PHE A 169 8.71 1.24 8.58
N ALA A 170 8.59 0.72 7.36
CA ALA A 170 7.61 1.22 6.40
C ALA A 170 6.15 1.07 6.90
N PRO A 171 5.70 -0.10 7.38
CA PRO A 171 4.37 -0.24 7.98
C PRO A 171 4.16 0.63 9.21
N ILE A 172 5.17 0.77 10.08
CA ILE A 172 5.07 1.61 11.29
C ILE A 172 4.85 3.07 10.91
N THR A 173 5.61 3.59 9.95
CA THR A 173 5.47 4.98 9.49
C THR A 173 4.15 5.20 8.75
N SER A 174 3.72 4.23 7.94
CA SER A 174 2.44 4.24 7.25
C SER A 174 1.27 4.20 8.24
N GLY A 175 1.36 3.38 9.28
CA GLY A 175 0.36 3.29 10.33
C GLY A 175 0.21 4.59 11.11
N ASP A 176 1.31 5.27 11.47
CA ASP A 176 1.24 6.58 12.14
C ASP A 176 0.49 7.61 11.28
N THR A 177 0.80 7.69 9.99
CA THR A 177 0.11 8.61 9.08
C THR A 177 -1.34 8.21 8.84
N ALA A 178 -1.66 6.92 8.77
CA ALA A 178 -3.02 6.42 8.64
C ALA A 178 -3.89 6.76 9.86
N PHE A 179 -3.40 6.52 11.07
CA PHE A 179 -4.11 6.88 12.30
C PHE A 179 -4.31 8.39 12.43
N ARG A 180 -3.30 9.18 12.04
CA ARG A 180 -3.42 10.64 12.03
C ARG A 180 -4.48 11.11 11.04
N SER A 181 -4.49 10.56 9.83
CA SER A 181 -5.50 10.85 8.82
C SER A 181 -6.90 10.47 9.30
N ALA A 182 -7.09 9.26 9.78
CA ALA A 182 -8.36 8.78 10.32
C ALA A 182 -8.86 9.68 11.45
N ARG A 183 -7.97 10.04 12.40
CA ARG A 183 -8.33 10.97 13.49
C ARG A 183 -8.78 12.33 12.96
N LEU A 184 -8.08 12.89 11.98
CA LEU A 184 -8.43 14.21 11.43
C LEU A 184 -9.76 14.15 10.68
N ILE A 185 -10.01 13.09 9.90
CA ILE A 185 -11.29 12.89 9.20
C ILE A 185 -12.43 12.79 10.20
N VAL A 186 -12.30 11.99 11.26
CA VAL A 186 -13.32 11.86 12.31
C VAL A 186 -13.52 13.19 13.05
N ALA A 187 -12.42 13.91 13.33
CA ALA A 187 -12.50 15.22 13.97
C ALA A 187 -13.22 16.27 13.12
N ASP A 188 -12.96 16.30 11.81
CA ASP A 188 -13.64 17.18 10.87
C ASP A 188 -15.14 16.83 10.78
N PHE A 189 -15.47 15.54 10.74
CA PHE A 189 -16.86 15.07 10.71
C PHE A 189 -17.62 15.45 11.98
N LEU A 190 -16.97 15.29 13.15
CA LEU A 190 -17.53 15.65 14.44
C LEU A 190 -17.39 17.15 14.79
N LYS A 191 -16.79 17.95 13.92
CA LYS A 191 -16.46 19.37 14.12
C LYS A 191 -15.69 19.62 15.43
N MET A 192 -14.77 18.72 15.77
CA MET A 192 -13.98 18.76 17.00
C MET A 192 -12.62 19.42 16.77
N ASP A 193 -12.31 20.45 17.55
CA ASP A 193 -10.98 21.07 17.55
C ASP A 193 -9.89 20.10 18.10
N GLN A 194 -8.79 19.96 17.37
CA GLN A 194 -7.69 19.05 17.68
C GLN A 194 -6.50 19.71 18.40
N LYS A 195 -6.65 20.96 18.89
CA LYS A 195 -5.59 21.65 19.60
C LYS A 195 -5.28 21.02 20.97
N LYS A 196 -6.32 20.58 21.69
CA LYS A 196 -6.19 19.97 23.01
C LYS A 196 -5.84 18.47 22.90
N ILE A 197 -4.84 18.03 23.66
CA ILE A 197 -4.41 16.61 23.71
C ILE A 197 -5.56 15.69 24.09
N SER A 198 -6.39 16.08 25.08
CA SER A 198 -7.53 15.27 25.51
C SER A 198 -8.53 15.00 24.38
N LYS A 199 -8.78 15.97 23.51
CA LYS A 199 -9.65 15.79 22.34
C LYS A 199 -9.01 14.90 21.26
N ARG A 200 -7.69 14.94 21.12
CA ARG A 200 -6.96 14.01 20.25
C ARG A 200 -7.08 12.58 20.74
N LEU A 201 -6.86 12.35 22.03
CA LEU A 201 -6.96 11.03 22.64
C LEU A 201 -8.38 10.48 22.58
N LEU A 202 -9.40 11.32 22.79
CA LEU A 202 -10.81 10.91 22.72
C LEU A 202 -11.16 10.24 21.39
N ILE A 203 -10.59 10.71 20.27
CA ILE A 203 -10.80 10.11 18.95
C ILE A 203 -9.81 8.97 18.70
N SER A 204 -8.54 9.12 19.12
CA SER A 204 -7.51 8.14 18.81
C SER A 204 -7.67 6.83 19.57
N ILE A 205 -8.11 6.86 20.84
CA ILE A 205 -8.27 5.65 21.66
C ILE A 205 -9.29 4.67 21.04
N PRO A 206 -10.51 5.10 20.65
CA PRO A 206 -11.44 4.21 19.95
C PRO A 206 -10.87 3.62 18.65
N LEU A 207 -10.12 4.42 17.88
CA LEU A 207 -9.45 3.95 16.66
C LEU A 207 -8.39 2.88 16.96
N PHE A 208 -7.59 3.06 18.02
CA PHE A 208 -6.62 2.06 18.45
C PHE A 208 -7.27 0.77 18.93
N ILE A 209 -8.36 0.89 19.72
CA ILE A 209 -9.13 -0.28 20.19
C ILE A 209 -9.71 -1.04 18.98
N ALA A 210 -10.34 -0.33 18.04
CA ALA A 210 -10.88 -0.94 16.83
C ALA A 210 -9.77 -1.66 16.02
N SER A 211 -8.62 -1.02 15.86
CA SER A 211 -7.48 -1.63 15.15
C SER A 211 -6.92 -2.84 15.88
N PHE A 212 -6.85 -2.80 17.21
CA PHE A 212 -6.42 -3.95 18.01
C PHE A 212 -7.38 -5.14 17.87
N LEU A 213 -8.69 -4.88 17.85
CA LEU A 213 -9.69 -5.93 17.61
C LEU A 213 -9.57 -6.51 16.20
N ILE A 214 -9.31 -5.68 15.19
CA ILE A 214 -9.09 -6.12 13.82
C ILE A 214 -7.85 -7.02 13.70
N LEU A 215 -6.80 -6.81 14.48
CA LEU A 215 -5.62 -7.68 14.50
C LEU A 215 -5.90 -9.11 14.98
N GLN A 216 -7.04 -9.37 15.61
CA GLN A 216 -7.45 -10.73 16.01
C GLN A 216 -8.04 -11.53 14.83
N ILE A 217 -8.32 -10.86 13.71
CA ILE A 217 -8.82 -11.51 12.49
C ILE A 217 -7.65 -12.16 11.76
N ASN A 218 -7.91 -13.26 11.07
CA ASN A 218 -6.92 -13.92 10.23
C ASN A 218 -6.31 -12.93 9.23
N PHE A 219 -4.97 -12.91 9.14
CA PHE A 219 -4.22 -11.95 8.33
C PHE A 219 -4.60 -12.02 6.84
N ASP A 220 -4.81 -13.21 6.27
CA ASP A 220 -5.13 -13.37 4.85
C ASP A 220 -6.48 -12.76 4.50
N ILE A 221 -7.48 -12.92 5.39
CA ILE A 221 -8.79 -12.31 5.25
C ILE A 221 -8.65 -10.79 5.31
N LEU A 222 -7.95 -10.30 6.33
CA LEU A 222 -7.72 -8.87 6.53
C LEU A 222 -6.99 -8.23 5.34
N TRP A 223 -5.97 -8.92 4.80
CA TRP A 223 -5.20 -8.46 3.65
C TRP A 223 -6.06 -8.29 2.40
N ARG A 224 -6.98 -9.23 2.14
CA ARG A 224 -7.92 -9.15 1.02
C ARG A 224 -8.91 -7.98 1.17
N TYR A 225 -9.50 -7.81 2.35
CA TYR A 225 -10.35 -6.65 2.64
C TYR A 225 -9.60 -5.34 2.49
N PHE A 226 -8.38 -5.27 3.00
CA PHE A 226 -7.54 -4.08 2.88
C PHE A 226 -7.30 -3.73 1.41
N ALA A 227 -6.90 -4.69 0.59
CA ALA A 227 -6.65 -4.48 -0.82
C ALA A 227 -7.91 -3.95 -1.54
N TRP A 228 -9.06 -4.56 -1.32
CA TRP A 228 -10.31 -4.12 -1.93
C TRP A 228 -10.77 -2.73 -1.45
N CYS A 229 -10.73 -2.46 -0.16
CA CYS A 229 -11.09 -1.16 0.40
C CYS A 229 -10.19 -0.04 -0.14
N ASN A 230 -8.88 -0.31 -0.24
CA ASN A 230 -7.92 0.63 -0.81
C ASN A 230 -8.27 0.97 -2.26
N GLN A 231 -8.58 -0.03 -3.09
CA GLN A 231 -8.95 0.20 -4.49
C GLN A 231 -10.31 0.89 -4.62
N THR A 232 -11.26 0.57 -3.77
CA THR A 232 -12.55 1.24 -3.74
C THR A 232 -12.40 2.73 -3.42
N LEU A 233 -11.54 3.08 -2.47
CA LEU A 233 -11.22 4.48 -2.17
C LEU A 233 -10.58 5.19 -3.37
N ALA A 234 -9.70 4.50 -4.10
CA ALA A 234 -9.11 5.03 -5.33
C ALA A 234 -10.18 5.31 -6.40
N VAL A 235 -11.17 4.43 -6.56
CA VAL A 235 -12.30 4.63 -7.48
C VAL A 235 -13.04 5.93 -7.16
N PHE A 236 -13.45 6.14 -5.92
CA PHE A 236 -14.14 7.37 -5.52
C PHE A 236 -13.29 8.62 -5.78
N THR A 237 -12.00 8.54 -5.52
CA THR A 237 -11.06 9.64 -5.74
C THR A 237 -10.92 9.96 -7.23
N LEU A 238 -10.77 8.96 -8.10
CA LEU A 238 -10.68 9.14 -9.55
C LEU A 238 -11.95 9.76 -10.12
N TRP A 239 -13.14 9.32 -9.67
CA TRP A 239 -14.40 9.94 -10.06
C TRP A 239 -14.51 11.39 -9.60
N ALA A 240 -14.12 11.71 -8.36
CA ALA A 240 -14.11 13.07 -7.85
C ALA A 240 -13.19 13.99 -8.69
N ILE A 241 -11.98 13.51 -9.02
CA ILE A 241 -11.04 14.23 -9.89
C ILE A 241 -11.61 14.39 -11.30
N THR A 242 -12.27 13.36 -11.85
CA THR A 242 -12.90 13.43 -13.17
C THR A 242 -13.96 14.51 -13.23
N ILE A 243 -14.83 14.58 -12.20
CA ILE A 243 -15.86 15.62 -12.09
C ILE A 243 -15.20 17.01 -11.98
N TYR A 244 -14.15 17.13 -11.18
CA TYR A 244 -13.41 18.38 -11.02
C TYR A 244 -12.81 18.86 -12.36
N LEU A 245 -12.11 17.98 -13.08
CA LEU A 245 -11.50 18.31 -14.38
C LEU A 245 -12.54 18.69 -15.43
N THR A 246 -13.71 18.03 -15.42
CA THR A 246 -14.83 18.36 -16.31
C THR A 246 -15.36 19.76 -16.01
N LYS A 247 -15.52 20.13 -14.75
CA LYS A 247 -15.97 21.48 -14.35
C LYS A 247 -14.95 22.55 -14.75
N GLU A 248 -13.67 22.25 -14.61
CA GLU A 248 -12.56 23.15 -15.01
C GLU A 248 -12.30 23.15 -16.54
N LYS A 249 -13.11 22.44 -17.32
CA LYS A 249 -12.95 22.30 -18.78
C LYS A 249 -11.57 21.80 -19.20
N ARG A 250 -10.97 20.94 -18.38
CA ARG A 250 -9.67 20.29 -18.64
C ARG A 250 -9.88 18.87 -19.18
N ASN A 251 -8.80 18.25 -19.66
CA ASN A 251 -8.86 16.89 -20.18
C ASN A 251 -9.17 15.90 -19.05
N TYR A 252 -10.43 15.50 -18.93
CA TYR A 252 -10.92 14.56 -17.93
C TYR A 252 -10.71 13.09 -18.28
N LEU A 253 -10.36 12.79 -19.55
CA LEU A 253 -10.16 11.40 -20.00
C LEU A 253 -9.00 10.72 -19.27
N ILE A 254 -8.00 11.49 -18.84
CA ILE A 254 -6.84 10.98 -18.07
C ILE A 254 -7.27 10.28 -16.79
N THR A 255 -8.35 10.74 -16.16
CA THR A 255 -8.86 10.15 -14.91
C THR A 255 -10.11 9.29 -15.14
N LEU A 256 -10.89 9.56 -16.18
CA LEU A 256 -12.08 8.79 -16.51
C LEU A 256 -11.75 7.35 -16.91
N ILE A 257 -10.74 7.14 -17.75
CA ILE A 257 -10.35 5.79 -18.20
C ILE A 257 -9.91 4.92 -17.01
N PRO A 258 -8.97 5.35 -16.15
CA PRO A 258 -8.66 4.61 -14.93
C PRO A 258 -9.84 4.45 -13.98
N ALA A 259 -10.72 5.46 -13.85
CA ALA A 259 -11.91 5.38 -13.00
C ALA A 259 -12.85 4.26 -13.45
N LEU A 260 -13.13 4.18 -14.73
CA LEU A 260 -13.98 3.12 -15.31
C LEU A 260 -13.33 1.75 -15.12
N SER A 261 -12.05 1.60 -15.47
CA SER A 261 -11.31 0.33 -15.33
C SER A 261 -11.31 -0.15 -13.88
N MET A 262 -11.00 0.73 -12.92
CA MET A 262 -10.97 0.37 -11.51
C MET A 262 -12.37 0.12 -10.94
N THR A 263 -13.40 0.80 -11.43
CA THR A 263 -14.79 0.51 -11.06
C THR A 263 -15.17 -0.91 -11.48
N MET A 264 -14.83 -1.31 -12.71
CA MET A 264 -15.08 -2.68 -13.18
C MET A 264 -14.37 -3.71 -12.31
N VAL A 265 -13.08 -3.48 -11.98
CA VAL A 265 -12.30 -4.37 -11.12
C VAL A 265 -12.92 -4.50 -9.73
N CYS A 266 -13.22 -3.37 -9.06
CA CYS A 266 -13.74 -3.38 -7.69
C CYS A 266 -15.14 -3.97 -7.59
N VAL A 267 -16.01 -3.68 -8.56
CA VAL A 267 -17.37 -4.22 -8.60
C VAL A 267 -17.35 -5.71 -8.89
N SER A 268 -16.58 -6.15 -9.90
CA SER A 268 -16.46 -7.59 -10.20
C SER A 268 -15.85 -8.35 -9.02
N TYR A 269 -14.89 -7.75 -8.30
CA TYR A 269 -14.30 -8.39 -7.13
C TYR A 269 -15.33 -8.67 -6.03
N ILE A 270 -16.21 -7.72 -5.71
CA ILE A 270 -17.22 -7.92 -4.66
C ILE A 270 -18.23 -9.01 -5.02
N PHE A 271 -18.51 -9.21 -6.32
CA PHE A 271 -19.41 -10.28 -6.76
C PHE A 271 -18.76 -11.67 -6.63
N ILE A 272 -17.47 -11.80 -6.92
CA ILE A 272 -16.78 -13.10 -7.04
C ILE A 272 -16.06 -13.50 -5.76
N ALA A 273 -15.53 -12.52 -4.99
CA ALA A 273 -14.70 -12.79 -3.84
C ALA A 273 -15.46 -13.56 -2.74
N PRO A 274 -14.80 -14.51 -2.04
CA PRO A 274 -15.39 -15.23 -0.91
C PRO A 274 -15.86 -14.32 0.22
N GLU A 275 -15.19 -13.22 0.42
CA GLU A 275 -15.52 -12.17 1.38
C GLU A 275 -16.64 -11.22 0.91
N GLY A 276 -17.05 -11.30 -0.35
CA GLY A 276 -18.15 -10.54 -0.94
C GLY A 276 -19.43 -11.39 -1.09
N LEU A 277 -20.01 -11.38 -2.28
CA LEU A 277 -21.25 -12.10 -2.57
C LEU A 277 -21.01 -13.56 -2.97
N SER A 278 -19.79 -13.97 -3.23
CA SER A 278 -19.38 -15.33 -3.61
C SER A 278 -20.20 -15.92 -4.76
N LEU A 279 -20.57 -15.10 -5.75
CA LEU A 279 -21.34 -15.55 -6.89
C LEU A 279 -20.50 -16.43 -7.82
N ASN A 280 -21.17 -17.34 -8.54
CA ASN A 280 -20.49 -18.17 -9.51
C ASN A 280 -19.88 -17.29 -10.62
N PRO A 281 -18.58 -17.48 -10.98
CA PRO A 281 -17.90 -16.69 -12.02
C PRO A 281 -18.57 -16.69 -13.39
N THR A 282 -19.46 -17.65 -13.66
CA THR A 282 -20.23 -17.72 -14.91
C THR A 282 -21.42 -16.74 -14.94
N ILE A 283 -21.80 -16.16 -13.80
CA ILE A 283 -22.97 -15.27 -13.68
C ILE A 283 -22.53 -13.81 -13.49
N SER A 284 -21.31 -13.58 -13.09
CA SER A 284 -20.71 -12.28 -12.83
C SER A 284 -19.80 -11.83 -13.95
#